data_7611835d746cc06dfdb186c1886e2655
#
_entry.id   7611835d746cc06dfdb186c1886e2655
#
_cell.length_a   1.000
_cell.length_b   1.000
_cell.length_c   1.000
_cell.angle_alpha   90.00
_cell.angle_beta   90.00
_cell.angle_gamma   90.00
#
_symmetry.space_group_name_H-M   'P 1'
#
loop_
_entity.id
_entity.type
_entity.pdbx_description
1 polymer ?
#
loop_
_entity_poly.entity_id
_entity_poly.type
_entity_poly.pdbx_seq_one_letter_code
_entity_poly.pdbx_strand_id
1 'polypeptide(L)'
;MIKKIYYALPVIAIAAIACNSKRATVAPDALKPVVITDTVGYDTDDPAIWINSADTLQSLIVGTDKDTNGGLYVYNLDGKIINKVKDLKRPNNVDIAYGLKLSGKKVDIAVATERETNKIRVYSMPDLKAVDNGGIEVFAGESTRDPMGIALYTAADSSIYAIVGRKSGPANEYLWQYKLTDDGTGAVKAELIRKFGKYSGKKEIEAIAVDNESGFIYYSDETVGVHKYHADPSKGNEELALFADTGFVSDHEGISIYKTGPSTGYILVSNQQKNTFMVYPREGKDGNANLHPLIAEVPVSTIESDGSEVSNINLGPKFPKGLFVAMSNGKVFHFYDWRAIQEKINAAVKH
;
A
#
# COMPACT_ATOMS: atom_id res chain seq x y z
N MET A 1 60.80 -22.54 40.63
CA MET A 1 60.64 -21.42 39.67
C MET A 1 59.47 -21.74 38.74
N ILE A 2 58.30 -21.09 38.98
CA ILE A 2 57.10 -21.29 38.20
C ILE A 2 57.03 -20.16 37.18
N LYS A 3 57.16 -20.48 35.89
CA LYS A 3 56.97 -19.52 34.77
C LYS A 3 55.50 -19.26 34.56
N LYS A 4 55.08 -18.01 34.78
CA LYS A 4 53.73 -17.52 34.40
C LYS A 4 53.75 -17.23 32.89
N ILE A 5 52.87 -17.94 32.14
CA ILE A 5 52.61 -17.69 30.72
C ILE A 5 51.44 -16.75 30.66
N TYR A 6 51.65 -15.55 30.08
CA TYR A 6 50.57 -14.60 29.78
C TYR A 6 50.04 -14.87 28.37
N TYR A 7 48.77 -15.24 28.27
CA TYR A 7 48.07 -15.30 26.98
C TYR A 7 47.49 -13.91 26.68
N ALA A 8 48.00 -13.30 25.62
CA ALA A 8 47.40 -12.10 25.05
C ALA A 8 46.27 -12.51 24.13
N LEU A 9 45.03 -12.17 24.49
CA LEU A 9 43.86 -12.29 23.59
C LEU A 9 43.90 -11.12 22.59
N PRO A 10 43.77 -11.37 21.27
CA PRO A 10 43.61 -10.31 20.32
C PRO A 10 42.19 -9.74 20.43
N VAL A 11 42.07 -8.46 20.70
CA VAL A 11 40.81 -7.71 20.58
C VAL A 11 40.55 -7.49 19.08
N ILE A 12 39.63 -8.24 18.53
CA ILE A 12 39.12 -7.97 17.17
C ILE A 12 38.13 -6.80 17.28
N ALA A 13 38.59 -5.62 16.85
CA ALA A 13 37.70 -4.47 16.67
C ALA A 13 36.85 -4.72 15.41
N ILE A 14 35.60 -5.08 15.62
CA ILE A 14 34.59 -5.08 14.54
C ILE A 14 34.26 -3.63 14.24
N ALA A 15 34.83 -3.10 13.16
CA ALA A 15 34.42 -1.82 12.60
C ALA A 15 32.99 -2.02 12.01
N ALA A 16 31.97 -1.56 12.70
CA ALA A 16 30.66 -1.40 12.13
C ALA A 16 30.73 -0.35 11.03
N ILE A 17 30.76 -0.81 9.78
CA ILE A 17 30.55 0.07 8.62
C ILE A 17 29.07 0.47 8.66
N ALA A 18 28.77 1.61 9.27
CA ALA A 18 27.50 2.27 9.12
C ALA A 18 27.41 2.72 7.64
N CYS A 19 26.67 2.00 6.82
CA CYS A 19 26.21 2.50 5.54
C CYS A 19 25.33 3.72 5.80
N ASN A 20 25.90 4.89 5.78
CA ASN A 20 25.18 6.15 5.66
C ASN A 20 24.63 6.21 4.24
N SER A 21 23.45 5.63 3.99
CA SER A 21 22.69 5.92 2.79
C SER A 21 22.35 7.41 2.85
N LYS A 22 22.99 8.22 2.00
CA LYS A 22 22.62 9.63 1.86
C LYS A 22 21.18 9.66 1.42
N ARG A 23 20.29 10.17 2.27
CA ARG A 23 18.90 10.45 1.88
C ARG A 23 18.91 11.26 0.61
N ALA A 24 18.13 10.84 -0.39
CA ALA A 24 18.00 11.59 -1.62
C ALA A 24 17.44 12.98 -1.29
N THR A 25 18.04 14.01 -1.84
CA THR A 25 17.52 15.36 -1.77
C THR A 25 16.32 15.47 -2.72
N VAL A 26 15.29 16.18 -2.30
CA VAL A 26 14.15 16.50 -3.16
C VAL A 26 14.67 17.24 -4.41
N ALA A 27 14.28 16.78 -5.60
CA ALA A 27 14.68 17.39 -6.85
C ALA A 27 14.16 18.84 -6.96
N PRO A 28 14.92 19.79 -7.56
CA PRO A 28 14.49 21.19 -7.66
C PRO A 28 13.16 21.40 -8.40
N ASP A 29 12.84 20.51 -9.34
CA ASP A 29 11.61 20.51 -10.15
C ASP A 29 10.53 19.54 -9.63
N ALA A 30 10.72 19.01 -8.41
CA ALA A 30 9.76 18.12 -7.76
C ALA A 30 8.40 18.80 -7.58
N LEU A 31 7.34 18.04 -7.85
CA LEU A 31 5.97 18.47 -7.60
C LEU A 31 5.77 18.76 -6.11
N LYS A 32 5.04 19.83 -5.81
CA LYS A 32 4.66 20.18 -4.46
C LYS A 32 3.20 19.79 -4.20
N PRO A 33 2.86 19.31 -3.00
CA PRO A 33 1.49 19.01 -2.66
C PRO A 33 0.62 20.27 -2.61
N VAL A 34 -0.66 20.10 -2.93
CA VAL A 34 -1.69 21.13 -2.74
C VAL A 34 -2.08 21.24 -1.26
N VAL A 35 -2.03 20.10 -0.56
CA VAL A 35 -2.34 19.98 0.87
C VAL A 35 -1.28 19.09 1.53
N ILE A 36 -0.87 19.48 2.73
CA ILE A 36 -0.13 18.64 3.68
C ILE A 36 -1.08 18.42 4.87
N THR A 37 -1.25 17.17 5.28
CA THR A 37 -2.20 16.83 6.34
C THR A 37 -1.77 17.31 7.72
N ASP A 38 -2.70 17.33 8.68
CA ASP A 38 -2.37 17.31 10.10
C ASP A 38 -1.52 16.05 10.41
N THR A 39 -0.66 16.15 11.43
CA THR A 39 0.27 15.06 11.78
C THR A 39 -0.42 13.95 12.57
N VAL A 40 -0.02 12.69 12.31
CA VAL A 40 -0.34 11.55 13.20
C VAL A 40 0.51 11.59 14.48
N GLY A 41 0.28 10.63 15.37
CA GLY A 41 1.00 10.56 16.65
C GLY A 41 2.46 10.16 16.50
N TYR A 42 2.73 9.15 15.70
CA TYR A 42 4.02 8.46 15.66
C TYR A 42 4.65 8.44 14.27
N ASP A 43 4.08 7.72 13.29
CA ASP A 43 4.66 7.50 11.97
C ASP A 43 3.58 7.20 10.94
N THR A 44 3.52 7.96 9.85
CA THR A 44 2.61 7.67 8.74
C THR A 44 3.18 6.53 7.89
N ASP A 45 2.28 5.70 7.31
CA ASP A 45 2.69 4.61 6.45
C ASP A 45 1.87 4.55 5.17
N ASP A 46 0.62 4.13 5.24
CA ASP A 46 -0.18 3.86 4.05
C ASP A 46 -1.53 4.60 4.09
N PRO A 47 -1.93 5.25 2.98
CA PRO A 47 -3.22 5.89 2.84
C PRO A 47 -4.18 5.10 1.96
N ALA A 48 -5.49 5.18 2.24
CA ALA A 48 -6.56 4.76 1.34
C ALA A 48 -7.58 5.88 1.15
N ILE A 49 -8.22 5.96 -0.02
CA ILE A 49 -9.20 6.99 -0.36
C ILE A 49 -10.61 6.38 -0.36
N TRP A 50 -11.47 6.80 0.56
CA TRP A 50 -12.89 6.49 0.53
C TRP A 50 -13.64 7.56 -0.25
N ILE A 51 -14.30 7.16 -1.35
CA ILE A 51 -15.11 8.05 -2.18
C ILE A 51 -16.55 8.04 -1.68
N ASN A 52 -17.04 9.20 -1.27
CA ASN A 52 -18.45 9.36 -1.01
C ASN A 52 -19.21 9.49 -2.33
N SER A 53 -19.94 8.43 -2.72
CA SER A 53 -20.68 8.41 -3.99
C SER A 53 -21.87 9.38 -4.04
N ALA A 54 -22.38 9.81 -2.87
CA ALA A 54 -23.48 10.78 -2.80
C ALA A 54 -23.00 12.24 -2.94
N ASP A 55 -21.81 12.53 -2.41
CA ASP A 55 -21.16 13.84 -2.49
C ASP A 55 -19.64 13.67 -2.44
N THR A 56 -19.01 13.74 -3.59
CA THR A 56 -17.56 13.52 -3.71
C THR A 56 -16.72 14.54 -2.94
N LEU A 57 -17.27 15.71 -2.60
CA LEU A 57 -16.60 16.72 -1.76
C LEU A 57 -16.49 16.27 -0.29
N GLN A 58 -17.26 15.26 0.10
CA GLN A 58 -17.21 14.64 1.44
C GLN A 58 -16.42 13.32 1.44
N SER A 59 -15.61 13.07 0.41
CA SER A 59 -14.69 11.93 0.38
C SER A 59 -13.60 12.10 1.44
N LEU A 60 -13.06 10.97 1.91
CA LEU A 60 -12.16 10.92 3.04
C LEU A 60 -10.89 10.15 2.70
N ILE A 61 -9.82 10.47 3.40
CA ILE A 61 -8.59 9.71 3.36
C ILE A 61 -8.42 9.01 4.72
N VAL A 62 -8.18 7.70 4.70
CA VAL A 62 -7.81 6.92 5.87
C VAL A 62 -6.32 6.67 5.80
N GLY A 63 -5.57 7.08 6.83
CA GLY A 63 -4.13 6.87 6.92
C GLY A 63 -3.76 6.06 8.16
N THR A 64 -2.73 5.24 8.05
CA THR A 64 -2.18 4.48 9.17
C THR A 64 -1.14 5.30 9.94
N ASP A 65 -1.07 5.06 11.25
CA ASP A 65 -0.03 5.53 12.18
C ASP A 65 0.72 4.29 12.69
N LYS A 66 1.86 3.97 12.07
CA LYS A 66 2.61 2.71 12.20
C LYS A 66 3.45 2.68 13.48
N ASP A 67 2.82 2.42 14.60
CA ASP A 67 3.49 2.26 15.90
C ASP A 67 2.75 1.22 16.77
N THR A 68 3.41 0.67 17.78
CA THR A 68 2.80 -0.23 18.77
C THR A 68 1.58 0.38 19.48
N ASN A 69 1.54 1.71 19.60
CA ASN A 69 0.39 2.49 20.11
C ASN A 69 -0.24 3.33 18.99
N GLY A 70 -0.16 2.85 17.76
CA GLY A 70 -0.61 3.53 16.57
C GLY A 70 -2.13 3.57 16.41
N GLY A 71 -2.57 3.80 15.16
CA GLY A 71 -3.99 3.92 14.90
C GLY A 71 -4.33 4.14 13.43
N LEU A 72 -5.61 4.39 13.18
CA LEU A 72 -6.12 4.88 11.90
C LEU A 72 -6.59 6.32 12.10
N TYR A 73 -6.22 7.19 11.17
CA TYR A 73 -6.61 8.58 11.14
C TYR A 73 -7.43 8.87 9.88
N VAL A 74 -8.53 9.59 10.04
CA VAL A 74 -9.39 9.97 8.92
C VAL A 74 -9.24 11.46 8.67
N TYR A 75 -8.94 11.81 7.43
CA TYR A 75 -8.76 13.19 6.99
C TYR A 75 -9.85 13.57 5.99
N ASN A 76 -10.25 14.85 6.03
CA ASN A 76 -11.02 15.45 4.94
C ASN A 76 -10.07 15.89 3.79
N LEU A 77 -10.65 16.41 2.70
CA LEU A 77 -9.90 16.89 1.53
C LEU A 77 -9.05 18.16 1.79
N ASP A 78 -9.18 18.77 2.97
CA ASP A 78 -8.30 19.85 3.45
C ASP A 78 -7.14 19.32 4.30
N GLY A 79 -7.00 17.99 4.44
CA GLY A 79 -5.96 17.36 5.23
C GLY A 79 -6.16 17.46 6.74
N LYS A 80 -7.38 17.84 7.19
CA LYS A 80 -7.70 17.94 8.61
C LYS A 80 -8.17 16.61 9.16
N ILE A 81 -7.65 16.21 10.32
CA ILE A 81 -8.12 15.04 11.06
C ILE A 81 -9.54 15.30 11.54
N ILE A 82 -10.47 14.44 11.13
CA ILE A 82 -11.88 14.50 11.52
C ILE A 82 -12.33 13.32 12.37
N ASN A 83 -11.62 12.21 12.31
CA ASN A 83 -11.87 11.00 13.12
C ASN A 83 -10.59 10.19 13.29
N LYS A 84 -10.54 9.31 14.29
CA LYS A 84 -9.44 8.38 14.51
C LYS A 84 -9.81 7.20 15.41
N VAL A 85 -9.16 6.06 15.16
CA VAL A 85 -9.08 4.89 16.07
C VAL A 85 -7.66 4.83 16.60
N LYS A 86 -7.50 4.65 17.90
CA LYS A 86 -6.21 4.55 18.58
C LYS A 86 -5.95 3.14 19.13
N ASP A 87 -4.76 2.97 19.64
CA ASP A 87 -4.33 1.76 20.39
C ASP A 87 -4.32 0.49 19.54
N LEU A 88 -4.23 0.63 18.22
CA LEU A 88 -3.92 -0.47 17.33
C LEU A 88 -2.45 -0.86 17.46
N LYS A 89 -2.20 -2.15 17.42
CA LYS A 89 -0.86 -2.71 17.63
C LYS A 89 -0.08 -2.81 16.32
N ARG A 90 0.57 -1.72 15.97
CA ARG A 90 1.36 -1.55 14.76
C ARG A 90 0.53 -1.79 13.48
N PRO A 91 -0.48 -0.93 13.20
CA PRO A 91 -1.15 -0.98 11.92
C PRO A 91 -0.13 -0.63 10.82
N ASN A 92 -0.17 -1.37 9.70
CA ASN A 92 0.73 -1.12 8.57
C ASN A 92 -0.05 -0.51 7.40
N ASN A 93 -0.69 -1.32 6.58
CA ASN A 93 -1.43 -0.86 5.42
C ASN A 93 -2.94 -0.86 5.66
N VAL A 94 -3.65 -0.06 4.86
CA VAL A 94 -5.12 0.04 4.88
C VAL A 94 -5.65 0.12 3.45
N ASP A 95 -6.79 -0.53 3.17
CA ASP A 95 -7.49 -0.40 1.90
C ASP A 95 -9.01 -0.32 2.10
N ILE A 96 -9.73 0.13 1.08
CA ILE A 96 -11.17 0.39 1.08
C ILE A 96 -11.90 -0.54 0.12
N ALA A 97 -13.00 -1.15 0.58
CA ALA A 97 -13.96 -1.81 -0.28
C ALA A 97 -15.37 -1.31 -0.04
N TYR A 98 -16.21 -1.43 -1.07
CA TYR A 98 -17.55 -0.87 -1.08
C TYR A 98 -18.64 -1.96 -1.06
N GLY A 99 -19.66 -1.73 -0.25
CA GLY A 99 -20.90 -2.49 -0.31
C GLY A 99 -20.84 -3.93 0.21
N LEU A 100 -19.96 -4.25 1.17
CA LEU A 100 -20.00 -5.53 1.89
C LEU A 100 -21.37 -5.71 2.56
N LYS A 101 -21.98 -6.88 2.38
CA LYS A 101 -23.29 -7.16 3.02
C LYS A 101 -23.07 -7.59 4.47
N LEU A 102 -23.54 -6.76 5.42
CA LEU A 102 -23.56 -7.06 6.85
C LEU A 102 -25.00 -6.88 7.37
N SER A 103 -25.59 -7.91 7.99
CA SER A 103 -26.99 -7.93 8.43
C SER A 103 -27.96 -7.44 7.36
N GLY A 104 -27.74 -7.85 6.11
CA GLY A 104 -28.57 -7.48 4.94
C GLY A 104 -28.37 -6.07 4.40
N LYS A 105 -27.50 -5.24 5.00
CA LYS A 105 -27.18 -3.89 4.54
C LYS A 105 -25.84 -3.86 3.81
N LYS A 106 -25.70 -2.99 2.83
CA LYS A 106 -24.43 -2.68 2.19
C LYS A 106 -23.65 -1.70 3.07
N VAL A 107 -22.42 -2.05 3.40
CA VAL A 107 -21.53 -1.27 4.24
C VAL A 107 -20.18 -1.13 3.51
N ASP A 108 -19.68 0.09 3.36
CA ASP A 108 -18.32 0.32 2.91
C ASP A 108 -17.38 0.06 4.07
N ILE A 109 -16.23 -0.51 3.78
CA ILE A 109 -15.28 -0.94 4.81
C ILE A 109 -13.87 -0.42 4.53
N ALA A 110 -13.18 -0.04 5.60
CA ALA A 110 -11.73 0.08 5.65
C ALA A 110 -11.15 -1.15 6.34
N VAL A 111 -10.17 -1.80 5.72
CA VAL A 111 -9.49 -2.96 6.27
C VAL A 111 -8.01 -2.65 6.42
N ALA A 112 -7.49 -2.78 7.64
CA ALA A 112 -6.09 -2.54 7.96
C ALA A 112 -5.42 -3.79 8.52
N THR A 113 -4.14 -3.98 8.25
CA THR A 113 -3.32 -4.98 8.93
C THR A 113 -2.94 -4.48 10.32
N GLU A 114 -2.91 -5.36 11.31
CA GLU A 114 -2.44 -5.11 12.67
C GLU A 114 -1.32 -6.12 13.00
N ARG A 115 -0.07 -5.68 12.79
CA ARG A 115 1.11 -6.54 12.74
C ARG A 115 1.34 -7.32 14.03
N GLU A 116 1.36 -6.64 15.17
CA GLU A 116 1.73 -7.24 16.46
C GLU A 116 0.67 -8.18 17.04
N THR A 117 -0.57 -8.14 16.50
CA THR A 117 -1.63 -9.07 16.88
C THR A 117 -1.87 -10.18 15.87
N ASN A 118 -1.18 -10.14 14.72
CA ASN A 118 -1.35 -11.06 13.60
C ASN A 118 -2.78 -11.07 13.05
N LYS A 119 -3.40 -9.89 12.94
CA LYS A 119 -4.80 -9.72 12.53
C LYS A 119 -4.94 -8.74 11.38
N ILE A 120 -6.09 -8.80 10.74
CA ILE A 120 -6.67 -7.67 10.01
C ILE A 120 -7.80 -7.07 10.85
N ARG A 121 -7.97 -5.75 10.76
CA ARG A 121 -8.99 -4.98 11.45
C ARG A 121 -9.95 -4.41 10.42
N VAL A 122 -11.24 -4.53 10.67
CA VAL A 122 -12.29 -4.08 9.74
C VAL A 122 -13.17 -3.03 10.40
N TYR A 123 -13.31 -1.90 9.70
CA TYR A 123 -14.10 -0.76 10.15
C TYR A 123 -15.13 -0.36 9.10
N SER A 124 -16.33 0.02 9.51
CA SER A 124 -17.33 0.62 8.61
C SER A 124 -16.96 2.05 8.26
N MET A 125 -17.21 2.45 7.01
CA MET A 125 -17.05 3.82 6.55
C MET A 125 -18.42 4.51 6.41
N PRO A 126 -18.52 5.83 6.63
CA PRO A 126 -17.44 6.76 7.02
C PRO A 126 -17.14 6.81 8.54
N ASP A 127 -17.94 6.15 9.38
CA ASP A 127 -17.95 6.32 10.84
C ASP A 127 -16.73 5.70 11.55
N LEU A 128 -15.94 4.87 10.86
CA LEU A 128 -14.79 4.13 11.39
C LEU A 128 -15.14 3.28 12.64
N LYS A 129 -16.31 2.63 12.60
CA LYS A 129 -16.73 1.70 13.65
C LYS A 129 -16.19 0.31 13.39
N ALA A 130 -15.58 -0.32 14.40
CA ALA A 130 -15.11 -1.70 14.29
C ALA A 130 -16.29 -2.66 14.05
N VAL A 131 -16.16 -3.52 13.03
CA VAL A 131 -17.13 -4.53 12.63
C VAL A 131 -16.50 -5.92 12.50
N ASP A 132 -15.46 -6.20 13.29
CA ASP A 132 -14.59 -7.38 13.21
C ASP A 132 -14.49 -8.18 14.51
N ASN A 133 -15.34 -7.90 15.51
CA ASN A 133 -15.30 -8.56 16.83
C ASN A 133 -13.90 -8.57 17.48
N GLY A 134 -13.08 -7.51 17.29
CA GLY A 134 -11.75 -7.38 17.85
C GLY A 134 -10.63 -7.92 16.94
N GLY A 135 -10.92 -8.09 15.66
CA GLY A 135 -9.96 -8.45 14.63
C GLY A 135 -10.00 -9.90 14.20
N ILE A 136 -9.61 -10.13 12.97
CA ILE A 136 -9.63 -11.43 12.29
C ILE A 136 -8.20 -11.93 12.13
N GLU A 137 -7.91 -13.13 12.63
CA GLU A 137 -6.59 -13.74 12.50
C GLU A 137 -6.24 -14.05 11.04
N VAL A 138 -5.00 -13.73 10.65
CA VAL A 138 -4.43 -14.07 9.36
C VAL A 138 -3.19 -14.93 9.52
N PHE A 139 -2.83 -15.70 8.50
CA PHE A 139 -1.70 -16.64 8.48
C PHE A 139 -1.76 -17.67 9.62
N ALA A 140 -2.96 -18.12 9.99
CA ALA A 140 -3.15 -19.11 11.05
C ALA A 140 -2.37 -20.40 10.75
N GLY A 141 -1.62 -20.90 11.75
CA GLY A 141 -0.76 -22.09 11.61
C GLY A 141 0.66 -21.81 11.12
N GLU A 142 0.97 -20.59 10.67
CA GLU A 142 2.32 -20.22 10.25
C GLU A 142 3.17 -19.76 11.46
N SER A 143 4.48 -20.05 11.40
CA SER A 143 5.44 -19.62 12.43
C SER A 143 5.77 -18.13 12.33
N THR A 144 5.74 -17.56 11.11
CA THR A 144 5.97 -16.16 10.81
C THR A 144 4.69 -15.58 10.25
N ARG A 145 4.10 -14.59 10.92
CA ARG A 145 2.81 -14.04 10.55
C ARG A 145 2.92 -12.57 10.19
N ASP A 146 3.23 -11.68 11.10
CA ASP A 146 3.53 -10.25 10.94
C ASP A 146 2.88 -9.60 9.71
N PRO A 147 1.53 -9.49 9.62
CA PRO A 147 0.85 -8.95 8.46
C PRO A 147 1.30 -7.52 8.16
N MET A 148 1.57 -7.23 6.87
CA MET A 148 2.03 -5.94 6.39
C MET A 148 1.09 -5.37 5.34
N GLY A 149 1.37 -5.62 4.05
CA GLY A 149 0.55 -5.14 2.95
C GLY A 149 -0.86 -5.72 2.95
N ILE A 150 -1.82 -4.93 2.49
CA ILE A 150 -3.19 -5.37 2.24
C ILE A 150 -3.77 -4.65 1.04
N ALA A 151 -4.56 -5.38 0.23
CA ALA A 151 -5.42 -4.80 -0.78
C ALA A 151 -6.73 -5.57 -0.87
N LEU A 152 -7.81 -4.90 -1.29
CA LEU A 152 -9.14 -5.46 -1.37
C LEU A 152 -9.56 -5.67 -2.83
N TYR A 153 -9.98 -6.87 -3.14
CA TYR A 153 -10.55 -7.24 -4.44
C TYR A 153 -12.06 -7.39 -4.33
N THR A 154 -12.80 -6.65 -5.15
CA THR A 154 -14.23 -6.82 -5.34
C THR A 154 -14.47 -7.54 -6.66
N ALA A 155 -14.94 -8.78 -6.58
CA ALA A 155 -15.24 -9.61 -7.75
C ALA A 155 -16.54 -9.17 -8.45
N ALA A 156 -16.76 -9.66 -9.68
CA ALA A 156 -17.94 -9.34 -10.48
C ALA A 156 -19.27 -9.74 -9.80
N ASP A 157 -19.26 -10.76 -8.96
CA ASP A 157 -20.40 -11.22 -8.15
C ASP A 157 -20.59 -10.40 -6.86
N SER A 158 -19.82 -9.33 -6.67
CA SER A 158 -19.76 -8.50 -5.47
C SER A 158 -19.16 -9.19 -4.24
N SER A 159 -18.52 -10.34 -4.39
CA SER A 159 -17.72 -10.93 -3.32
C SER A 159 -16.49 -10.06 -3.07
N ILE A 160 -16.15 -9.83 -1.79
CA ILE A 160 -15.01 -9.03 -1.39
C ILE A 160 -13.93 -9.94 -0.78
N TYR A 161 -12.71 -9.75 -1.23
CA TYR A 161 -11.54 -10.51 -0.78
C TYR A 161 -10.46 -9.56 -0.26
N ALA A 162 -9.82 -9.94 0.84
CA ALA A 162 -8.60 -9.29 1.32
C ALA A 162 -7.38 -10.12 0.88
N ILE A 163 -6.45 -9.48 0.18
CA ILE A 163 -5.14 -10.02 -0.15
C ILE A 163 -4.17 -9.48 0.88
N VAL A 164 -3.55 -10.36 1.66
CA VAL A 164 -2.70 -9.97 2.79
C VAL A 164 -1.29 -10.47 2.58
N GLY A 165 -0.33 -9.57 2.71
CA GLY A 165 1.11 -9.83 2.78
C GLY A 165 1.59 -9.95 4.22
N ARG A 166 2.83 -10.38 4.40
CA ARG A 166 3.51 -10.49 5.69
C ARG A 166 4.96 -10.06 5.58
N LYS A 167 5.60 -9.79 6.71
CA LYS A 167 6.97 -9.29 6.74
C LYS A 167 7.99 -10.26 6.15
N SER A 168 7.82 -11.54 6.43
CA SER A 168 8.65 -12.62 5.89
C SER A 168 7.84 -13.90 5.77
N GLY A 169 8.28 -14.80 4.89
CA GLY A 169 7.53 -16.03 4.65
C GLY A 169 8.23 -16.95 3.64
N PRO A 170 7.50 -17.97 3.16
CA PRO A 170 8.04 -18.88 2.15
C PRO A 170 8.23 -18.19 0.80
N ALA A 171 9.15 -18.71 -0.03
CA ALA A 171 9.41 -18.18 -1.38
C ALA A 171 8.22 -18.30 -2.34
N ASN A 172 7.27 -19.16 -2.05
CA ASN A 172 6.01 -19.33 -2.78
C ASN A 172 4.86 -19.32 -1.78
N GLU A 173 3.63 -19.04 -2.26
CA GLU A 173 2.44 -18.96 -1.38
C GLU A 173 2.58 -17.90 -0.28
N TYR A 174 3.30 -16.84 -0.58
CA TYR A 174 3.62 -15.79 0.37
C TYR A 174 2.39 -14.95 0.74
N LEU A 175 1.54 -14.62 -0.26
CA LEU A 175 0.29 -13.87 -0.06
C LEU A 175 -0.87 -14.83 0.19
N TRP A 176 -1.74 -14.46 1.14
CA TRP A 176 -2.97 -15.18 1.41
C TRP A 176 -4.17 -14.31 1.05
N GLN A 177 -5.15 -14.92 0.35
CA GLN A 177 -6.39 -14.26 -0.05
C GLN A 177 -7.57 -14.83 0.71
N TYR A 178 -8.26 -13.95 1.41
CA TYR A 178 -9.38 -14.27 2.28
C TYR A 178 -10.67 -13.68 1.74
N LYS A 179 -11.76 -14.46 1.71
CA LYS A 179 -13.11 -13.97 1.42
C LYS A 179 -13.71 -13.37 2.68
N LEU A 180 -14.16 -12.11 2.58
CA LEU A 180 -14.83 -11.41 3.67
C LEU A 180 -16.34 -11.59 3.57
N THR A 181 -16.99 -12.01 4.67
CA THR A 181 -18.43 -12.25 4.74
C THR A 181 -19.00 -11.86 6.10
N ASP A 182 -20.31 -11.73 6.19
CA ASP A 182 -21.06 -11.60 7.45
C ASP A 182 -20.91 -12.89 8.27
N ASP A 183 -20.64 -12.79 9.56
CA ASP A 183 -20.64 -13.93 10.48
C ASP A 183 -22.04 -14.37 10.94
N GLY A 184 -23.07 -13.59 10.54
CA GLY A 184 -24.47 -13.78 10.92
C GLY A 184 -24.92 -12.87 12.06
N THR A 185 -24.02 -12.12 12.66
CA THR A 185 -24.31 -11.13 13.73
C THR A 185 -24.16 -9.68 13.26
N GLY A 186 -23.68 -9.48 12.02
CA GLY A 186 -23.37 -8.17 11.46
C GLY A 186 -21.89 -7.80 11.61
N ALA A 187 -21.05 -8.75 12.07
CA ALA A 187 -19.62 -8.59 12.06
C ALA A 187 -18.99 -9.36 10.89
N VAL A 188 -17.79 -8.93 10.51
CA VAL A 188 -17.03 -9.54 9.42
C VAL A 188 -16.24 -10.74 9.92
N LYS A 189 -16.33 -11.84 9.18
CA LYS A 189 -15.40 -12.98 9.26
C LYS A 189 -14.67 -13.15 7.95
N ALA A 190 -13.52 -13.85 7.96
CA ALA A 190 -12.73 -14.16 6.79
C ALA A 190 -12.52 -15.66 6.64
N GLU A 191 -12.58 -16.12 5.39
CA GLU A 191 -12.30 -17.49 5.00
C GLU A 191 -11.10 -17.50 4.04
N LEU A 192 -10.07 -18.32 4.33
CA LEU A 192 -8.92 -18.48 3.45
C LEU A 192 -9.33 -19.22 2.18
N ILE A 193 -9.15 -18.58 1.02
CA ILE A 193 -9.53 -19.12 -0.29
C ILE A 193 -8.33 -19.65 -1.03
N ARG A 194 -7.19 -18.93 -1.03
CA ARG A 194 -5.96 -19.39 -1.69
C ARG A 194 -4.71 -18.80 -1.04
N LYS A 195 -3.60 -19.48 -1.30
CA LYS A 195 -2.24 -19.01 -1.04
C LYS A 195 -1.53 -18.91 -2.38
N PHE A 196 -0.83 -17.82 -2.64
CA PHE A 196 -0.16 -17.58 -3.92
C PHE A 196 0.98 -16.59 -3.76
N GLY A 197 1.65 -16.26 -4.85
CA GLY A 197 2.65 -15.22 -4.91
C GLY A 197 4.05 -15.70 -4.56
N LYS A 198 5.02 -15.15 -5.29
CA LYS A 198 6.45 -15.36 -5.09
C LYS A 198 7.01 -14.32 -4.13
N TYR A 199 8.07 -14.69 -3.43
CA TYR A 199 8.83 -13.82 -2.55
C TYR A 199 10.31 -14.12 -2.69
N SER A 200 11.11 -13.10 -2.94
CA SER A 200 12.56 -13.26 -3.15
C SER A 200 13.34 -13.58 -1.89
N GLY A 201 12.81 -13.26 -0.73
CA GLY A 201 13.52 -13.34 0.55
C GLY A 201 14.58 -12.26 0.75
N LYS A 202 14.64 -11.24 -0.12
CA LYS A 202 15.64 -10.17 -0.01
C LYS A 202 15.26 -9.11 1.02
N LYS A 203 14.03 -8.60 0.95
CA LYS A 203 13.49 -7.62 1.88
C LYS A 203 12.03 -7.96 2.23
N GLU A 204 11.11 -7.04 2.02
CA GLU A 204 9.71 -7.16 2.44
C GLU A 204 8.77 -7.07 1.22
N ILE A 205 7.51 -7.46 1.38
CA ILE A 205 6.40 -7.15 0.48
C ILE A 205 5.40 -6.36 1.30
N GLU A 206 5.44 -5.04 1.17
CA GLU A 206 4.59 -4.14 1.90
C GLU A 206 3.45 -3.61 1.03
N ALA A 207 3.76 -3.12 -0.16
CA ALA A 207 2.75 -2.57 -1.06
C ALA A 207 2.05 -3.66 -1.88
N ILE A 208 0.72 -3.67 -1.81
CA ILE A 208 -0.18 -4.48 -2.65
C ILE A 208 -1.24 -3.55 -3.21
N ALA A 209 -1.54 -3.65 -4.52
CA ALA A 209 -2.61 -2.92 -5.17
C ALA A 209 -3.48 -3.85 -6.00
N VAL A 210 -4.78 -3.58 -6.08
CA VAL A 210 -5.72 -4.35 -6.89
C VAL A 210 -6.39 -3.45 -7.93
N ASP A 211 -6.27 -3.85 -9.19
CA ASP A 211 -7.07 -3.32 -10.27
C ASP A 211 -8.37 -4.10 -10.39
N ASN A 212 -9.40 -3.64 -9.71
CA ASN A 212 -10.71 -4.31 -9.66
C ASN A 212 -11.38 -4.44 -11.02
N GLU A 213 -11.17 -3.49 -11.95
CA GLU A 213 -11.79 -3.50 -13.28
C GLU A 213 -11.09 -4.46 -14.23
N SER A 214 -9.76 -4.48 -14.21
CA SER A 214 -8.96 -5.38 -15.05
C SER A 214 -8.75 -6.75 -14.42
N GLY A 215 -9.02 -6.90 -13.12
CA GLY A 215 -8.93 -8.15 -12.37
C GLY A 215 -7.50 -8.60 -12.10
N PHE A 216 -6.59 -7.67 -11.79
CA PHE A 216 -5.19 -7.97 -11.49
C PHE A 216 -4.78 -7.48 -10.10
N ILE A 217 -3.87 -8.23 -9.49
CA ILE A 217 -3.12 -7.87 -8.28
C ILE A 217 -1.71 -7.51 -8.71
N TYR A 218 -1.19 -6.44 -8.10
CA TYR A 218 0.20 -6.03 -8.18
C TYR A 218 0.78 -5.96 -6.77
N TYR A 219 2.02 -6.40 -6.58
CA TYR A 219 2.70 -6.21 -5.31
C TYR A 219 4.20 -6.00 -5.50
N SER A 220 4.78 -5.16 -4.67
CA SER A 220 6.21 -4.85 -4.66
C SER A 220 6.98 -5.88 -3.84
N ASP A 221 7.85 -6.66 -4.49
CA ASP A 221 8.93 -7.40 -3.82
C ASP A 221 10.14 -6.47 -3.79
N GLU A 222 10.37 -5.85 -2.65
CA GLU A 222 11.37 -4.79 -2.50
C GLU A 222 12.76 -5.22 -3.02
N THR A 223 13.42 -4.31 -3.71
CA THR A 223 14.72 -4.52 -4.39
C THR A 223 14.69 -5.52 -5.58
N VAL A 224 13.49 -5.99 -5.97
CA VAL A 224 13.31 -6.97 -7.06
C VAL A 224 12.43 -6.41 -8.17
N GLY A 225 11.23 -5.93 -7.84
CA GLY A 225 10.28 -5.43 -8.82
C GLY A 225 8.82 -5.63 -8.40
N VAL A 226 7.93 -5.42 -9.34
CA VAL A 226 6.48 -5.56 -9.14
C VAL A 226 5.99 -6.83 -9.81
N HIS A 227 5.41 -7.73 -9.03
CA HIS A 227 4.76 -8.95 -9.51
C HIS A 227 3.31 -8.68 -9.89
N LYS A 228 2.80 -9.38 -10.91
CA LYS A 228 1.42 -9.31 -11.37
C LYS A 228 0.76 -10.68 -11.36
N TYR A 229 -0.46 -10.75 -10.83
CA TYR A 229 -1.28 -11.96 -10.73
C TYR A 229 -2.75 -11.66 -11.06
N HIS A 230 -3.54 -12.71 -11.35
CA HIS A 230 -4.99 -12.56 -11.38
C HIS A 230 -5.56 -12.33 -9.99
N ALA A 231 -6.53 -11.41 -9.86
CA ALA A 231 -7.24 -11.13 -8.61
C ALA A 231 -8.33 -12.17 -8.31
N ASP A 232 -8.97 -12.70 -9.35
CA ASP A 232 -9.96 -13.77 -9.23
C ASP A 232 -9.26 -15.09 -8.84
N PRO A 233 -9.56 -15.66 -7.66
CA PRO A 233 -8.91 -16.88 -7.19
C PRO A 233 -9.18 -18.11 -8.08
N SER A 234 -10.25 -18.10 -8.88
CA SER A 234 -10.56 -19.19 -9.81
C SER A 234 -9.62 -19.26 -11.02
N LYS A 235 -8.86 -18.20 -11.30
CA LYS A 235 -7.91 -18.12 -12.43
C LYS A 235 -6.52 -18.68 -12.13
N GLY A 236 -6.33 -19.31 -10.97
CA GLY A 236 -5.07 -19.95 -10.60
C GLY A 236 -4.04 -19.02 -9.97
N ASN A 237 -2.82 -19.57 -9.78
CA ASN A 237 -1.74 -18.93 -9.02
C ASN A 237 -0.52 -18.60 -9.88
N GLU A 238 -0.68 -18.58 -11.22
CA GLU A 238 0.42 -18.29 -12.13
C GLU A 238 0.79 -16.80 -12.08
N GLU A 239 2.09 -16.54 -12.03
CA GLU A 239 2.63 -15.19 -12.20
C GLU A 239 2.50 -14.76 -13.65
N LEU A 240 1.88 -13.61 -13.88
CA LEU A 240 1.63 -13.08 -15.22
C LEU A 240 2.78 -12.21 -15.73
N ALA A 241 3.41 -11.45 -14.83
CA ALA A 241 4.53 -10.57 -15.13
C ALA A 241 5.34 -10.27 -13.87
N LEU A 242 6.62 -9.96 -14.10
CA LEU A 242 7.51 -9.22 -13.20
C LEU A 242 8.01 -8.02 -14.00
N PHE A 243 7.83 -6.80 -13.48
CA PHE A 243 8.26 -5.55 -14.11
C PHE A 243 8.78 -4.57 -13.06
N ALA A 244 9.14 -3.36 -13.47
CA ALA A 244 9.73 -2.37 -12.56
C ALA A 244 11.03 -2.86 -11.89
N ASP A 245 11.79 -3.75 -12.55
CA ASP A 245 12.99 -4.40 -12.05
C ASP A 245 14.26 -3.56 -12.22
N THR A 246 14.13 -2.39 -12.83
CA THR A 246 15.25 -1.47 -13.09
C THR A 246 14.88 -0.01 -12.81
N GLY A 247 15.90 0.84 -12.56
CA GLY A 247 15.72 2.28 -12.35
C GLY A 247 15.42 2.69 -10.91
N PHE A 248 15.25 1.75 -10.00
CA PHE A 248 15.05 2.03 -8.57
C PHE A 248 16.40 2.14 -7.86
N VAL A 249 16.47 2.99 -6.83
CA VAL A 249 17.68 3.13 -6.01
C VAL A 249 17.79 1.96 -5.02
N SER A 250 16.70 1.60 -4.38
CA SER A 250 16.57 0.45 -3.47
C SER A 250 15.14 -0.07 -3.45
N ASP A 251 14.29 0.49 -2.62
CA ASP A 251 13.00 -0.08 -2.27
C ASP A 251 11.89 0.33 -3.25
N HIS A 252 11.15 -0.66 -3.70
CA HIS A 252 9.90 -0.52 -4.42
C HIS A 252 8.80 -0.51 -3.36
N GLU A 253 8.18 0.63 -3.17
CA GLU A 253 7.15 0.81 -2.16
C GLU A 253 5.78 1.06 -2.78
N GLY A 254 4.94 1.90 -2.18
CA GLY A 254 3.56 2.16 -2.54
C GLY A 254 3.22 2.03 -4.02
N ILE A 255 2.19 1.26 -4.33
CA ILE A 255 1.65 1.08 -5.69
C ILE A 255 0.27 1.72 -5.75
N SER A 256 0.08 2.62 -6.72
CA SER A 256 -1.23 3.25 -6.97
C SER A 256 -1.65 3.09 -8.43
N ILE A 257 -2.97 3.02 -8.70
CA ILE A 257 -3.49 2.78 -10.04
C ILE A 257 -4.44 3.89 -10.45
N TYR A 258 -3.97 4.81 -11.30
CA TYR A 258 -4.80 5.86 -11.86
C TYR A 258 -5.48 5.42 -13.16
N LYS A 259 -6.79 5.59 -13.24
CA LYS A 259 -7.62 5.16 -14.37
C LYS A 259 -7.91 6.34 -15.30
N THR A 260 -7.57 6.19 -16.58
CA THR A 260 -7.95 7.14 -17.65
C THR A 260 -9.15 6.64 -18.45
N GLY A 261 -9.47 5.36 -18.33
CA GLY A 261 -10.60 4.67 -18.95
C GLY A 261 -10.83 3.31 -18.31
N PRO A 262 -11.77 2.51 -18.81
CA PRO A 262 -12.12 1.21 -18.22
C PRO A 262 -10.93 0.24 -18.08
N SER A 263 -10.04 0.23 -19.09
CA SER A 263 -8.84 -0.62 -19.11
C SER A 263 -7.53 0.15 -19.24
N THR A 264 -7.56 1.48 -19.42
CA THR A 264 -6.38 2.33 -19.64
C THR A 264 -6.03 3.14 -18.40
N GLY A 265 -4.76 3.52 -18.29
CA GLY A 265 -4.30 4.33 -17.18
C GLY A 265 -2.83 4.14 -16.84
N TYR A 266 -2.50 4.39 -15.59
CA TYR A 266 -1.14 4.36 -15.11
C TYR A 266 -1.03 3.54 -13.82
N ILE A 267 0.05 2.78 -13.69
CA ILE A 267 0.52 2.20 -12.43
C ILE A 267 1.68 3.06 -11.97
N LEU A 268 1.59 3.60 -10.75
CA LEU A 268 2.65 4.38 -10.12
C LEU A 268 3.29 3.53 -9.04
N VAL A 269 4.63 3.47 -9.02
CA VAL A 269 5.40 2.72 -8.01
C VAL A 269 6.39 3.67 -7.34
N SER A 270 6.38 3.74 -6.02
CA SER A 270 7.31 4.58 -5.26
C SER A 270 8.75 4.08 -5.39
N ASN A 271 9.65 4.95 -5.85
CA ASN A 271 11.11 4.82 -5.75
C ASN A 271 11.56 5.57 -4.49
N GLN A 272 11.39 4.90 -3.35
CA GLN A 272 11.39 5.50 -2.02
C GLN A 272 12.61 6.40 -1.77
N GLN A 273 13.83 5.86 -1.92
CA GLN A 273 15.06 6.58 -1.61
C GLN A 273 15.40 7.69 -2.64
N LYS A 274 14.66 7.76 -3.75
CA LYS A 274 14.84 8.81 -4.77
C LYS A 274 13.80 9.92 -4.68
N ASN A 275 12.73 9.73 -3.91
CA ASN A 275 11.60 10.64 -3.80
C ASN A 275 10.91 10.87 -5.15
N THR A 276 10.70 9.80 -5.92
CA THR A 276 10.02 9.81 -7.22
C THR A 276 9.01 8.68 -7.31
N PHE A 277 8.06 8.81 -8.24
CA PHE A 277 7.17 7.72 -8.62
C PHE A 277 7.48 7.30 -10.06
N MET A 278 7.75 6.01 -10.24
CA MET A 278 7.94 5.39 -11.55
C MET A 278 6.57 5.05 -12.13
N VAL A 279 6.33 5.41 -13.39
CA VAL A 279 5.01 5.31 -14.03
C VAL A 279 5.04 4.31 -15.17
N TYR A 280 4.09 3.38 -15.16
CA TYR A 280 3.94 2.28 -16.12
C TYR A 280 2.54 2.29 -16.73
N PRO A 281 2.33 1.77 -17.97
CA PRO A 281 1.00 1.66 -18.55
C PRO A 281 0.18 0.59 -17.84
N ARG A 282 -1.06 0.94 -17.45
CA ARG A 282 -1.99 0.02 -16.80
C ARG A 282 -2.43 -1.11 -17.73
N GLU A 283 -2.69 -0.78 -18.99
CA GLU A 283 -3.14 -1.70 -20.02
C GLU A 283 -2.04 -2.59 -20.62
N GLY A 284 -0.78 -2.33 -20.26
CA GLY A 284 0.36 -2.93 -20.92
C GLY A 284 0.72 -2.19 -22.20
N LYS A 285 1.47 -2.83 -23.10
CA LYS A 285 1.94 -2.23 -24.35
C LYS A 285 1.82 -3.21 -25.52
N ASP A 286 1.61 -2.67 -26.74
CA ASP A 286 1.59 -3.41 -28.02
C ASP A 286 0.62 -4.62 -27.99
N GLY A 287 -0.52 -4.48 -27.32
CA GLY A 287 -1.53 -5.54 -27.17
C GLY A 287 -1.17 -6.63 -26.15
N ASN A 288 -0.01 -6.53 -25.50
CA ASN A 288 0.40 -7.41 -24.41
C ASN A 288 0.12 -6.75 -23.06
N ALA A 289 -0.94 -7.21 -22.39
CA ALA A 289 -1.36 -6.71 -21.07
C ALA A 289 -0.33 -6.95 -19.95
N ASN A 290 0.69 -7.76 -20.19
CA ASN A 290 1.73 -8.11 -19.23
C ASN A 290 3.08 -7.41 -19.51
N LEU A 291 3.13 -6.54 -20.52
CA LEU A 291 4.32 -5.75 -20.86
C LEU A 291 4.15 -4.32 -20.33
N HIS A 292 4.80 -4.01 -19.22
CA HIS A 292 4.73 -2.71 -18.55
C HIS A 292 6.07 -1.94 -18.64
N PRO A 293 6.42 -1.32 -19.78
CA PRO A 293 7.63 -0.52 -19.88
C PRO A 293 7.50 0.78 -19.08
N LEU A 294 8.61 1.30 -18.56
CA LEU A 294 8.63 2.62 -17.91
C LEU A 294 8.18 3.71 -18.90
N ILE A 295 7.23 4.55 -18.50
CA ILE A 295 6.73 5.69 -19.26
C ILE A 295 7.41 6.98 -18.78
N ALA A 296 7.48 7.18 -17.47
CA ALA A 296 7.96 8.39 -16.85
C ALA A 296 8.48 8.14 -15.45
N GLU A 297 9.33 9.02 -14.97
CA GLU A 297 9.70 9.17 -13.58
C GLU A 297 9.24 10.55 -13.10
N VAL A 298 8.39 10.61 -12.08
CA VAL A 298 7.78 11.84 -11.57
C VAL A 298 8.40 12.20 -10.22
N PRO A 299 9.23 13.25 -10.14
CA PRO A 299 9.78 13.72 -8.88
C PRO A 299 8.72 14.43 -8.05
N VAL A 300 8.67 14.11 -6.76
CA VAL A 300 7.74 14.69 -5.78
C VAL A 300 8.50 15.22 -4.57
N SER A 301 7.90 16.16 -3.85
CA SER A 301 8.50 16.68 -2.61
C SER A 301 8.16 15.83 -1.38
N THR A 302 7.45 14.73 -1.57
CA THR A 302 7.29 13.67 -0.57
C THR A 302 8.65 13.03 -0.28
N ILE A 303 8.94 12.74 0.97
CA ILE A 303 10.22 12.16 1.40
C ILE A 303 9.99 10.73 1.85
N GLU A 304 10.72 9.79 1.21
CA GLU A 304 10.75 8.36 1.56
C GLU A 304 9.33 7.78 1.70
N SER A 305 8.53 7.84 0.59
CA SER A 305 7.14 7.40 0.58
C SER A 305 7.03 5.87 0.65
N ASP A 306 6.48 5.37 1.75
CA ASP A 306 6.11 3.95 1.92
C ASP A 306 4.81 3.66 1.17
N GLY A 307 3.71 4.31 1.52
CA GLY A 307 2.40 4.09 0.92
C GLY A 307 1.91 5.22 0.03
N SER A 308 1.06 4.89 -0.93
CA SER A 308 0.38 5.86 -1.79
C SER A 308 -0.95 5.33 -2.31
N GLU A 309 -1.88 6.23 -2.61
CA GLU A 309 -3.17 5.90 -3.22
C GLU A 309 -3.60 6.99 -4.21
N VAL A 310 -4.38 6.63 -5.23
CA VAL A 310 -4.86 7.58 -6.22
C VAL A 310 -6.31 7.33 -6.64
N SER A 311 -7.06 8.42 -6.78
CA SER A 311 -8.40 8.41 -7.36
C SER A 311 -8.45 9.32 -8.59
N ASN A 312 -9.17 8.91 -9.62
CA ASN A 312 -9.47 9.73 -10.80
C ASN A 312 -10.80 10.49 -10.68
N ILE A 313 -11.48 10.39 -9.55
CA ILE A 313 -12.78 11.03 -9.31
C ILE A 313 -12.56 12.54 -9.08
N ASN A 314 -13.47 13.35 -9.60
CA ASN A 314 -13.50 14.77 -9.31
C ASN A 314 -13.87 15.00 -7.83
N LEU A 315 -12.92 15.48 -7.03
CA LEU A 315 -13.06 15.77 -5.62
C LEU A 315 -13.09 17.29 -5.37
N GLY A 316 -13.63 18.05 -6.30
CA GLY A 316 -13.81 19.48 -6.20
C GLY A 316 -12.68 20.31 -6.82
N PRO A 317 -12.69 21.64 -6.56
CA PRO A 317 -11.79 22.56 -7.28
C PRO A 317 -10.30 22.29 -7.07
N LYS A 318 -9.90 21.74 -5.94
CA LYS A 318 -8.51 21.38 -5.65
C LYS A 318 -8.06 20.15 -6.44
N PHE A 319 -8.97 19.18 -6.66
CA PHE A 319 -8.67 17.89 -7.28
C PHE A 319 -9.69 17.52 -8.38
N PRO A 320 -9.85 18.37 -9.43
CA PRO A 320 -10.92 18.20 -10.41
C PRO A 320 -10.70 17.00 -11.36
N LYS A 321 -9.48 16.46 -11.43
CA LYS A 321 -9.12 15.26 -12.20
C LYS A 321 -8.61 14.12 -11.32
N GLY A 322 -8.86 14.23 -10.01
CA GLY A 322 -8.45 13.25 -9.02
C GLY A 322 -7.34 13.72 -8.10
N LEU A 323 -7.17 12.93 -7.07
CA LEU A 323 -6.25 13.13 -5.95
C LEU A 323 -5.22 12.02 -5.93
N PHE A 324 -3.95 12.35 -5.85
CA PHE A 324 -2.88 11.43 -5.49
C PHE A 324 -2.41 11.73 -4.07
N VAL A 325 -2.44 10.73 -3.21
CA VAL A 325 -1.98 10.80 -1.82
C VAL A 325 -0.70 10.00 -1.68
N ALA A 326 0.31 10.57 -1.07
CA ALA A 326 1.57 9.88 -0.77
C ALA A 326 1.97 10.12 0.69
N MET A 327 2.41 9.06 1.36
CA MET A 327 3.02 9.16 2.68
C MET A 327 4.32 9.96 2.59
N SER A 328 4.62 10.75 3.58
CA SER A 328 5.87 11.48 3.68
C SER A 328 6.43 11.45 5.09
N ASN A 329 7.75 11.28 5.21
CA ASN A 329 8.44 11.53 6.46
C ASN A 329 8.00 12.86 7.08
N GLY A 330 7.88 12.89 8.41
CA GLY A 330 7.32 14.03 9.14
C GLY A 330 5.91 13.77 9.67
N LYS A 331 5.43 12.53 9.60
CA LYS A 331 4.14 12.08 10.14
C LYS A 331 2.94 12.67 9.42
N VAL A 332 3.05 12.84 8.10
CA VAL A 332 2.04 13.51 7.26
C VAL A 332 1.80 12.73 5.97
N PHE A 333 0.66 13.01 5.35
CA PHE A 333 0.40 12.67 3.97
C PHE A 333 0.43 13.93 3.11
N HIS A 334 0.94 13.82 1.90
CA HIS A 334 0.94 14.84 0.88
C HIS A 334 -0.16 14.58 -0.14
N PHE A 335 -1.03 15.57 -0.39
CA PHE A 335 -2.11 15.51 -1.36
C PHE A 335 -1.71 16.29 -2.61
N TYR A 336 -1.64 15.61 -3.75
CA TYR A 336 -1.28 16.18 -5.05
C TYR A 336 -2.49 16.23 -5.98
N ASP A 337 -2.64 17.32 -6.70
CA ASP A 337 -3.57 17.39 -7.82
C ASP A 337 -3.03 16.55 -8.98
N TRP A 338 -3.84 15.60 -9.45
CA TRP A 338 -3.45 14.72 -10.55
C TRP A 338 -3.00 15.46 -11.81
N ARG A 339 -3.54 16.65 -12.09
CA ARG A 339 -3.16 17.45 -13.26
C ARG A 339 -1.66 17.69 -13.32
N ALA A 340 -1.03 18.00 -12.20
CA ALA A 340 0.41 18.25 -12.15
C ALA A 340 1.23 16.98 -12.44
N ILE A 341 0.77 15.82 -11.95
CA ILE A 341 1.39 14.51 -12.25
C ILE A 341 1.23 14.21 -13.74
N GLN A 342 0.03 14.39 -14.29
CA GLN A 342 -0.24 14.15 -15.72
C GLN A 342 0.62 15.04 -16.63
N GLU A 343 0.87 16.29 -16.25
CA GLU A 343 1.77 17.20 -16.99
C GLU A 343 3.21 16.67 -17.05
N LYS A 344 3.73 16.13 -15.93
CA LYS A 344 5.06 15.49 -15.88
C LYS A 344 5.12 14.25 -16.76
N ILE A 345 4.09 13.39 -16.69
CA ILE A 345 3.99 12.21 -17.57
C ILE A 345 3.98 12.63 -19.06
N ASN A 346 3.15 13.60 -19.42
CA ASN A 346 3.05 14.07 -20.79
C ASN A 346 4.36 14.69 -21.32
N ALA A 347 5.12 15.35 -20.45
CA ALA A 347 6.42 15.90 -20.80
C ALA A 347 7.45 14.80 -21.08
N ALA A 348 7.45 13.73 -20.28
CA ALA A 348 8.37 12.60 -20.47
C ALA A 348 8.10 11.81 -21.75
N VAL A 349 6.82 11.67 -22.16
CA VAL A 349 6.45 10.91 -23.38
C VAL A 349 6.80 11.68 -24.67
N LYS A 350 7.01 13.00 -24.62
CA LYS A 350 7.35 13.82 -25.79
C LYS A 350 8.85 13.82 -26.15
N HIS A 351 9.66 13.28 -25.29
CA HIS A 351 11.12 13.17 -25.47
C HIS A 351 11.55 11.73 -25.72
#